data_3c89c992f69cde4e88af449aa90686bf
#
_entry.id   3c89c992f69cde4e88af449aa90686bf
#
_cell.length_a   1.000
_cell.length_b   1.000
_cell.length_c   1.000
_cell.angle_alpha   90.00
_cell.angle_beta   90.00
_cell.angle_gamma   90.00
#
_symmetry.space_group_name_H-M   'P 1'
#
loop_
_entity.id
_entity.type
_entity.pdbx_description
1 polymer ?
#
loop_
_entity_poly.entity_id
_entity_poly.type
_entity_poly.pdbx_seq_one_letter_code
_entity_poly.pdbx_strand_id
1 'polypeptide(L)'
;MSVDHLAKIVVGIPCADLNLSRDEIDTLCKSNDLSLIQPYFDAEFDDCLVGLIVKCTKYETFVPIDIEQIVNEIRVMEIRVFNALGMRPKVFLTTHVH
;
A
#
# COMPACT_ATOMS: atom_id res chain seq x y z
N MET A 1 25.54 -6.31 -10.60
CA MET A 1 24.55 -5.49 -9.86
C MET A 1 23.20 -6.18 -9.89
N SER A 2 22.70 -6.48 -8.75
CA SER A 2 21.39 -7.12 -8.67
C SER A 2 20.29 -6.05 -8.56
N VAL A 3 19.21 -6.28 -9.30
CA VAL A 3 18.00 -5.46 -9.23
C VAL A 3 16.94 -6.29 -8.54
N ASP A 4 16.48 -5.83 -7.41
CA ASP A 4 15.43 -6.51 -6.66
C ASP A 4 14.05 -6.02 -7.11
N HIS A 5 13.24 -6.95 -7.59
CA HIS A 5 11.84 -6.69 -7.92
C HIS A 5 10.96 -7.22 -6.80
N LEU A 6 10.12 -6.37 -6.24
CA LEU A 6 9.17 -6.73 -5.21
C LEU A 6 7.77 -6.61 -5.77
N ALA A 7 6.98 -7.66 -5.65
CA ALA A 7 5.56 -7.63 -5.97
C ALA A 7 4.78 -7.47 -4.67
N LYS A 8 3.86 -6.52 -4.64
CA LYS A 8 3.09 -6.17 -3.45
C LYS A 8 1.61 -6.12 -3.75
N ILE A 9 0.81 -6.65 -2.84
CA ILE A 9 -0.64 -6.41 -2.81
C ILE A 9 -0.87 -5.37 -1.72
N VAL A 10 -1.50 -4.26 -2.09
CA VAL A 10 -1.66 -3.09 -1.23
C VAL A 10 -3.13 -2.71 -1.16
N VAL A 11 -3.61 -2.42 0.03
CA VAL A 11 -4.91 -1.79 0.25
C VAL A 11 -4.66 -0.33 0.58
N GLY A 12 -5.12 0.57 -0.27
CA GLY A 12 -4.82 1.97 -0.05
C GLY A 12 -5.64 2.94 -0.89
N ILE A 13 -5.35 4.22 -0.69
CA ILE A 13 -5.98 5.34 -1.37
C ILE A 13 -4.88 6.19 -2.00
N PRO A 14 -5.00 6.55 -3.29
CA PRO A 14 -4.03 7.45 -3.90
C PRO A 14 -3.93 8.78 -3.16
N CYS A 15 -2.73 9.26 -2.94
CA CYS A 15 -2.50 10.55 -2.27
C CYS A 15 -3.21 11.69 -3.00
N ALA A 16 -3.29 11.63 -4.32
CA ALA A 16 -3.99 12.64 -5.12
C ALA A 16 -5.48 12.74 -4.78
N ASP A 17 -6.10 11.66 -4.30
CA ASP A 17 -7.52 11.63 -3.97
C ASP A 17 -7.82 12.16 -2.57
N LEU A 18 -6.82 12.34 -1.74
CA LEU A 18 -7.01 12.73 -0.34
C LEU A 18 -7.08 14.24 -0.11
N ASN A 19 -6.59 15.04 -1.06
CA ASN A 19 -6.53 16.51 -0.94
C ASN A 19 -5.86 17.00 0.35
N LEU A 20 -4.85 16.28 0.80
CA LEU A 20 -4.08 16.61 1.99
C LEU A 20 -2.64 16.96 1.61
N SER A 21 -2.00 17.81 2.41
CA SER A 21 -0.58 18.07 2.26
C SER A 21 0.23 16.84 2.67
N ARG A 22 1.49 16.82 2.26
CA ARG A 22 2.39 15.73 2.63
C ARG A 22 2.55 15.62 4.14
N ASP A 23 2.65 16.76 4.85
CA ASP A 23 2.77 16.76 6.31
C ASP A 23 1.53 16.20 6.99
N GLU A 24 0.34 16.53 6.47
CA GLU A 24 -0.91 16.00 6.98
C GLU A 24 -1.00 14.49 6.77
N ILE A 25 -0.58 14.00 5.62
CA ILE A 25 -0.55 12.56 5.32
C ILE A 25 0.47 11.85 6.21
N ASP A 26 1.66 12.41 6.40
CA ASP A 26 2.66 11.83 7.29
C ASP A 26 2.11 11.70 8.72
N THR A 27 1.40 12.71 9.19
CA THR A 27 0.77 12.68 10.51
C THR A 27 -0.31 11.61 10.60
N LEU A 28 -1.16 11.49 9.57
CA LEU A 28 -2.18 10.45 9.52
C LEU A 28 -1.57 9.05 9.50
N CYS A 29 -0.52 8.84 8.75
CA CYS A 29 0.16 7.56 8.68
C CYS A 29 0.72 7.17 10.04
N LYS A 30 1.37 8.08 10.73
CA LYS A 30 1.93 7.82 12.06
C LYS A 30 0.85 7.54 13.09
N SER A 31 -0.25 8.31 13.07
CA SER A 31 -1.32 8.17 14.05
C SER A 31 -2.14 6.91 13.87
N ASN A 32 -2.21 6.36 12.65
CA ASN A 32 -3.07 5.22 12.32
C ASN A 32 -2.29 3.98 11.91
N ASP A 33 -0.97 4.02 12.03
CA ASP A 33 -0.09 2.91 11.67
C ASP A 33 -0.26 2.50 10.19
N LEU A 34 -0.39 3.49 9.33
CA LEU A 34 -0.44 3.33 7.88
C LEU A 34 0.91 3.68 7.26
N SER A 35 1.10 3.30 6.01
CA SER A 35 2.33 3.56 5.27
C SER A 35 2.07 4.40 4.03
N LEU A 36 3.04 5.24 3.70
CA LEU A 36 3.10 5.88 2.39
C LEU A 36 3.86 4.93 1.46
N ILE A 37 3.19 4.48 0.42
CA ILE A 37 3.70 3.43 -0.46
C ILE A 37 4.02 4.03 -1.82
N GLN A 38 5.28 3.90 -2.23
CA GLN A 38 5.76 4.40 -3.52
C GLN A 38 5.70 3.30 -4.57
N PRO A 39 5.20 3.60 -5.79
CA PRO A 39 5.18 2.61 -6.87
C PRO A 39 6.56 2.38 -7.48
N TYR A 40 7.48 3.34 -7.34
CA TYR A 40 8.86 3.27 -7.82
C TYR A 40 9.74 4.15 -6.94
N PHE A 41 11.05 3.99 -7.07
CA PHE A 41 12.01 4.80 -6.31
C PHE A 41 11.85 6.29 -6.66
N ASP A 42 11.85 7.12 -5.64
CA ASP A 42 11.73 8.59 -5.78
C ASP A 42 10.46 9.03 -6.53
N ALA A 43 9.36 8.32 -6.31
CA ALA A 43 8.07 8.65 -6.90
C ALA A 43 7.55 10.01 -6.42
N GLU A 44 6.86 10.71 -7.32
CA GLU A 44 6.13 11.92 -6.95
C GLU A 44 5.10 11.61 -5.87
N PHE A 45 4.86 12.56 -4.99
CA PHE A 45 3.90 12.38 -3.89
C PHE A 45 2.51 11.96 -4.39
N ASP A 46 2.03 12.60 -5.46
CA ASP A 46 0.71 12.29 -6.01
C ASP A 46 0.60 10.90 -6.61
N ASP A 47 1.72 10.26 -6.94
CA ASP A 47 1.75 8.91 -7.48
C ASP A 47 1.78 7.84 -6.38
N CYS A 48 1.89 8.23 -5.12
CA CYS A 48 1.97 7.32 -3.99
C CYS A 48 0.58 6.93 -3.49
N LEU A 49 0.55 5.85 -2.69
CA LEU A 49 -0.65 5.38 -2.00
C LEU A 49 -0.46 5.52 -0.49
N VAL A 50 -1.55 5.78 0.20
CA VAL A 50 -1.60 5.68 1.67
C VAL A 50 -2.38 4.43 2.02
N GLY A 51 -1.78 3.51 2.75
CA GLY A 51 -2.46 2.27 3.10
C GLY A 51 -1.58 1.25 3.78
N LEU A 52 -1.89 -0.01 3.51
CA LEU A 52 -1.25 -1.17 4.13
C LEU A 52 -0.83 -2.19 3.07
N ILE A 53 0.32 -2.80 3.30
CA ILE A 53 0.80 -3.89 2.46
C ILE A 53 0.23 -5.20 3.01
N VAL A 54 -0.53 -5.90 2.17
CA VAL A 54 -1.12 -7.19 2.53
C VAL A 54 -0.12 -8.31 2.32
N LYS A 55 0.55 -8.29 1.18
CA LYS A 55 1.50 -9.33 0.80
C LYS A 55 2.62 -8.72 -0.01
N CYS A 56 3.83 -9.19 0.25
CA CYS A 56 5.00 -8.77 -0.50
C CYS A 56 5.83 -10.02 -0.84
N THR A 57 6.31 -10.11 -2.07
CA THR A 57 7.18 -11.20 -2.48
C THR A 57 8.31 -10.67 -3.34
N LYS A 58 9.44 -11.36 -3.28
CA LYS A 58 10.63 -11.01 -4.04
C LYS A 58 10.57 -11.60 -5.45
N TYR A 59 11.33 -11.00 -6.33
CA TYR A 59 11.59 -11.49 -7.67
C TYR A 59 12.13 -12.93 -7.65
N GLU A 60 11.75 -13.70 -8.66
CA GLU A 60 12.19 -15.10 -8.87
C GLU A 60 11.74 -16.09 -7.78
N THR A 61 10.73 -15.76 -7.00
CA THR A 61 10.20 -16.70 -6.03
C THR A 61 8.74 -17.06 -6.35
N PHE A 62 8.39 -18.30 -6.04
CA PHE A 62 6.98 -18.72 -6.01
C PHE A 62 6.53 -18.75 -4.57
N VAL A 63 5.55 -17.92 -4.24
CA VAL A 63 5.00 -17.87 -2.89
C VAL A 63 3.58 -18.43 -2.93
N PRO A 64 3.31 -19.53 -2.24
CA PRO A 64 1.94 -20.05 -2.19
C PRO A 64 1.03 -19.08 -1.44
N ILE A 65 -0.17 -18.92 -1.94
CA ILE A 65 -1.15 -18.02 -1.37
C ILE A 65 -2.39 -18.81 -0.96
N ASP A 66 -2.80 -18.67 0.30
CA ASP A 66 -4.11 -19.09 0.75
C ASP A 66 -5.10 -17.98 0.40
N ILE A 67 -5.97 -18.23 -0.56
CA ILE A 67 -6.90 -17.22 -1.09
C ILE A 67 -7.86 -16.73 -0.02
N GLU A 68 -8.41 -17.62 0.81
CA GLU A 68 -9.32 -17.23 1.88
C GLU A 68 -8.63 -16.34 2.91
N GLN A 69 -7.42 -16.70 3.29
CA GLN A 69 -6.64 -15.91 4.24
C GLN A 69 -6.35 -14.51 3.69
N ILE A 70 -5.94 -14.41 2.43
CA ILE A 70 -5.64 -13.12 1.81
C ILE A 70 -6.89 -12.25 1.69
N VAL A 71 -8.02 -12.83 1.29
CA VAL A 71 -9.28 -12.08 1.22
C VAL A 71 -9.67 -11.54 2.60
N ASN A 72 -9.52 -12.35 3.64
CA ASN A 72 -9.82 -11.91 5.01
C ASN A 72 -8.88 -10.78 5.47
N GLU A 73 -7.59 -10.89 5.17
CA GLU A 73 -6.61 -9.84 5.48
C GLU A 73 -6.94 -8.55 4.73
N ILE A 74 -7.29 -8.63 3.46
CA ILE A 74 -7.70 -7.47 2.66
C ILE A 74 -8.91 -6.79 3.29
N ARG A 75 -9.93 -7.55 3.70
CA ARG A 75 -11.13 -6.98 4.33
C ARG A 75 -10.81 -6.26 5.64
N VAL A 76 -9.97 -6.85 6.47
CA VAL A 76 -9.55 -6.22 7.72
C VAL A 76 -8.80 -4.91 7.42
N MET A 77 -7.91 -4.92 6.46
CA MET A 77 -7.14 -3.74 6.10
C MET A 77 -7.99 -2.66 5.43
N GLU A 78 -8.98 -3.05 4.61
CA GLU A 78 -9.94 -2.10 4.06
C GLU A 78 -10.69 -1.34 5.16
N ILE A 79 -11.13 -2.04 6.19
CA ILE A 79 -11.81 -1.43 7.33
C ILE A 79 -10.88 -0.46 8.06
N ARG A 80 -9.65 -0.86 8.31
CA ARG A 80 -8.66 0.00 8.97
C ARG A 80 -8.39 1.27 8.17
N VAL A 81 -8.18 1.16 6.87
CA VAL A 81 -7.91 2.32 6.01
C VAL A 81 -9.15 3.22 5.94
N PHE A 82 -10.33 2.64 5.78
CA PHE A 82 -11.57 3.40 5.76
C PHE A 82 -11.77 4.19 7.06
N ASN A 83 -11.57 3.56 8.20
CA ASN A 83 -11.73 4.22 9.50
C ASN A 83 -10.73 5.35 9.71
N ALA A 84 -9.52 5.19 9.18
CA ALA A 84 -8.47 6.19 9.32
C ALA A 84 -8.65 7.39 8.38
N LEU A 85 -9.09 7.14 7.15
CA LEU A 85 -9.08 8.14 6.08
C LEU A 85 -10.48 8.61 5.66
N GLY A 86 -11.53 7.91 6.08
CA GLY A 86 -12.91 8.27 5.74
C GLY A 86 -13.31 7.98 4.30
N MET A 87 -12.48 7.28 3.55
CA MET A 87 -12.71 6.92 2.15
C MET A 87 -12.51 5.43 1.95
N ARG A 88 -13.25 4.85 1.00
CA ARG A 88 -13.07 3.45 0.66
C ARG A 88 -11.77 3.23 -0.10
N PRO A 89 -10.89 2.37 0.41
CA PRO A 89 -9.67 2.03 -0.32
C PRO A 89 -9.94 1.09 -1.48
N LYS A 90 -8.95 0.99 -2.36
CA LYS A 90 -8.91 -0.01 -3.42
C LYS A 90 -7.76 -0.96 -3.16
N VAL A 91 -7.82 -2.12 -3.80
CA VAL A 91 -6.74 -3.11 -3.77
C VAL A 91 -5.89 -2.92 -5.02
N PHE A 92 -4.59 -2.79 -4.82
CA PHE A 92 -3.64 -2.57 -5.90
C PHE A 92 -2.60 -3.69 -5.92
N LEU A 93 -2.19 -4.04 -7.12
CA LEU A 93 -1.00 -4.85 -7.35
C LEU A 93 0.08 -3.93 -7.89
N THR A 94 1.22 -3.92 -7.25
CA THR A 94 2.33 -3.08 -7.67
C THR A 94 3.64 -3.84 -7.64
N THR A 95 4.57 -3.44 -8.50
CA THR A 95 5.94 -3.92 -8.47
C THR A 95 6.85 -2.75 -8.17
N HIS A 96 7.86 -3.00 -7.34
CA HIS A 96 8.86 -1.99 -7.01
C HIS A 96 10.23 -2.53 -7.40
N VAL A 97 10.97 -1.72 -8.13
CA VAL A 97 12.34 -2.03 -8.56
C VAL A 97 13.32 -1.24 -7.70
N HIS A 98 14.23 -1.96 -7.08
CA HIS A 98 15.30 -1.34 -6.29
C HIS A 98 16.62 -1.36 -7.04
#